data_98fafaf482b315cc79fd1596af8869fd
#
_entry.id   98fafaf482b315cc79fd1596af8869fd
#
_cell.length_a   1.000
_cell.length_b   1.000
_cell.length_c   1.000
_cell.angle_alpha   90.00
_cell.angle_beta   90.00
_cell.angle_gamma   90.00
#
_symmetry.space_group_name_H-M   'P 1'
#
loop_
_entity.id
_entity.type
_entity.pdbx_description
1 polymer ?
#
loop_
_entity_poly.entity_id
_entity_poly.type
_entity_poly.pdbx_seq_one_letter_code
_entity_poly.pdbx_strand_id
1 'polypeptide(L)'
;MADKEKKGVRLDHISKIYKDPKTGKDFYAVRDISLDIEPGSFVTLLGPSGCGKTTTLRMIAGFESPDEGEIYLGGQPINELTPNKRDTAMVFQSYALFPHYNVYDNVAYGLKLRKVPKAEAQQRIERILSLVELSGMESRMTNQLSGGQQQRVALARALVVEPSVLLFDEPLSNLDAKLRVSMRTEIRRIQQALGITAVYVTHDQSEAMSISDKIIIMHGGVIAQMGTPEEIYYHPQSEFVADFIGEANFLMGDIVSVQGDNCVLAIGNHRVTVDNPSGFPVGKSCKVVLRPEAGVLAETGDLPCKVVLSCFMGAYQNYHVMVGDTLVKLADYCPVGRRVFRVGDTAYLSFREGCVHML
;
A
#
# COMPACT_ATOMS: atom_id res chain seq x y z
N MET A 1 13.90 1.07 26.04
CA MET A 1 14.77 0.53 25.01
C MET A 1 16.04 1.34 25.07
N ALA A 2 17.21 0.70 25.12
CA ALA A 2 18.43 1.42 24.81
C ALA A 2 18.25 2.03 23.42
N ASP A 3 18.84 3.19 23.21
CA ASP A 3 18.79 3.97 21.96
C ASP A 3 19.50 3.16 20.86
N LYS A 4 18.81 2.09 20.37
CA LYS A 4 19.35 1.27 19.30
C LYS A 4 19.24 2.11 18.03
N GLU A 5 20.36 2.35 17.38
CA GLU A 5 20.41 3.07 16.12
C GLU A 5 19.42 2.46 15.13
N LYS A 6 18.49 3.29 14.64
CA LYS A 6 17.50 2.89 13.65
C LYS A 6 18.20 2.63 12.34
N LYS A 7 17.90 1.51 11.70
CA LYS A 7 18.51 1.13 10.43
C LYS A 7 17.50 1.20 9.29
N GLY A 8 17.91 1.85 8.20
CA GLY A 8 17.19 1.80 6.93
C GLY A 8 17.60 0.57 6.12
N VAL A 9 16.86 0.35 5.03
CA VAL A 9 17.16 -0.69 4.04
C VAL A 9 17.39 -0.05 2.70
N ARG A 10 18.52 -0.33 2.02
CA ARG A 10 18.77 0.08 0.64
C ARG A 10 18.90 -1.14 -0.25
N LEU A 11 18.14 -1.13 -1.33
CA LEU A 11 18.29 -2.05 -2.45
C LEU A 11 18.99 -1.29 -3.57
N ASP A 12 20.00 -1.90 -4.17
CA ASP A 12 20.85 -1.28 -5.16
C ASP A 12 20.93 -2.18 -6.40
N HIS A 13 20.18 -1.83 -7.45
CA HIS A 13 20.11 -2.55 -8.73
C HIS A 13 19.81 -4.04 -8.58
N ILE A 14 18.89 -4.43 -7.66
CA ILE A 14 18.62 -5.84 -7.40
C ILE A 14 17.77 -6.46 -8.51
N SER A 15 18.15 -7.65 -8.93
CA SER A 15 17.38 -8.51 -9.84
C SER A 15 17.23 -9.91 -9.27
N LYS A 16 16.08 -10.55 -9.55
CA LYS A 16 15.82 -11.96 -9.27
C LYS A 16 15.24 -12.66 -10.47
N ILE A 17 15.90 -13.71 -10.90
CA ILE A 17 15.58 -14.47 -12.10
C ILE A 17 15.20 -15.90 -11.70
N TYR A 18 14.07 -16.36 -12.20
CA TYR A 18 13.67 -17.77 -12.09
C TYR A 18 13.56 -18.39 -13.48
N LYS A 19 13.73 -19.69 -13.54
CA LYS A 19 13.43 -20.47 -14.75
C LYS A 19 11.97 -20.89 -14.73
N ASP A 20 11.24 -20.56 -15.78
CA ASP A 20 9.89 -21.05 -15.98
C ASP A 20 9.94 -22.59 -16.13
N PRO A 21 9.30 -23.34 -15.24
CA PRO A 21 9.36 -24.81 -15.24
C PRO A 21 8.73 -25.45 -16.49
N LYS A 22 7.87 -24.73 -17.22
CA LYS A 22 7.19 -25.22 -18.43
C LYS A 22 7.97 -24.95 -19.69
N THR A 23 8.58 -23.76 -19.78
CA THR A 23 9.24 -23.31 -21.01
C THR A 23 10.76 -23.36 -20.92
N GLY A 24 11.32 -23.49 -19.72
CA GLY A 24 12.77 -23.41 -19.46
C GLY A 24 13.36 -22.02 -19.66
N LYS A 25 12.54 -21.00 -19.98
CA LYS A 25 13.00 -19.62 -20.21
C LYS A 25 13.20 -18.89 -18.91
N ASP A 26 14.15 -17.99 -18.89
CA ASP A 26 14.36 -17.10 -17.76
C ASP A 26 13.23 -16.06 -17.69
N PHE A 27 12.78 -15.83 -16.45
CA PHE A 27 11.72 -14.88 -16.12
C PHE A 27 12.18 -14.02 -14.95
N TYR A 28 12.13 -12.72 -15.12
CA TYR A 28 12.46 -11.77 -14.06
C TYR A 28 11.29 -11.62 -13.10
N ALA A 29 11.42 -12.14 -11.89
CA ALA A 29 10.47 -11.86 -10.81
C ALA A 29 10.67 -10.46 -10.24
N VAL A 30 11.94 -10.00 -10.23
CA VAL A 30 12.35 -8.64 -9.89
C VAL A 30 13.44 -8.25 -10.90
N ARG A 31 13.34 -7.05 -11.47
CA ARG A 31 14.24 -6.57 -12.51
C ARG A 31 14.76 -5.19 -12.15
N ASP A 32 16.04 -5.09 -11.88
CA ASP A 32 16.80 -3.85 -11.71
C ASP A 32 16.08 -2.80 -10.83
N ILE A 33 15.68 -3.19 -9.60
CA ILE A 33 15.03 -2.26 -8.70
C ILE A 33 16.04 -1.65 -7.72
N SER A 34 15.96 -0.32 -7.58
CA SER A 34 16.69 0.44 -6.59
C SER A 34 15.71 1.18 -5.68
N LEU A 35 15.93 1.11 -4.38
CA LEU A 35 15.00 1.60 -3.37
C LEU A 35 15.75 1.95 -2.10
N ASP A 36 15.42 3.11 -1.53
CA ASP A 36 15.91 3.53 -0.21
C ASP A 36 14.73 3.65 0.77
N ILE A 37 14.82 2.90 1.87
CA ILE A 37 13.84 2.86 2.96
C ILE A 37 14.49 3.52 4.17
N GLU A 38 13.98 4.69 4.52
CA GLU A 38 14.51 5.50 5.61
C GLU A 38 14.34 4.80 6.98
N PRO A 39 15.28 5.02 7.90
CA PRO A 39 15.16 4.50 9.26
C PRO A 39 13.89 4.96 9.96
N GLY A 40 13.13 4.01 10.52
CA GLY A 40 11.90 4.29 11.26
C GLY A 40 10.67 4.54 10.39
N SER A 41 10.78 4.47 9.06
CA SER A 41 9.64 4.61 8.15
C SER A 41 8.83 3.31 8.03
N PHE A 42 7.57 3.46 7.64
CA PHE A 42 6.67 2.37 7.26
C PHE A 42 6.49 2.39 5.74
N VAL A 43 7.07 1.44 5.05
CA VAL A 43 7.05 1.37 3.59
C VAL A 43 6.27 0.15 3.12
N THR A 44 5.32 0.36 2.21
CA THR A 44 4.52 -0.74 1.65
C THR A 44 4.89 -1.02 0.20
N LEU A 45 5.17 -2.29 -0.09
CA LEU A 45 5.23 -2.83 -1.44
C LEU A 45 3.83 -3.27 -1.87
N LEU A 46 3.26 -2.60 -2.84
CA LEU A 46 1.91 -2.81 -3.34
C LEU A 46 1.93 -3.19 -4.82
N GLY A 47 1.01 -4.01 -5.28
CA GLY A 47 0.91 -4.38 -6.70
C GLY A 47 0.14 -5.67 -6.94
N PRO A 48 -0.13 -6.02 -8.20
CA PRO A 48 -0.83 -7.25 -8.57
C PRO A 48 -0.10 -8.51 -8.09
N SER A 49 -0.79 -9.65 -8.10
CA SER A 49 -0.16 -10.93 -7.81
C SER A 49 0.95 -11.25 -8.82
N GLY A 50 2.08 -11.76 -8.33
CA GLY A 50 3.22 -12.13 -9.18
C GLY A 50 4.12 -10.98 -9.64
N CYS A 51 3.94 -9.73 -9.16
CA CYS A 51 4.78 -8.59 -9.55
C CYS A 51 6.11 -8.46 -8.79
N GLY A 52 6.47 -9.42 -7.90
CA GLY A 52 7.77 -9.45 -7.24
C GLY A 52 7.82 -8.98 -5.78
N LYS A 53 6.70 -8.52 -5.16
CA LYS A 53 6.66 -8.00 -3.78
C LYS A 53 7.23 -8.97 -2.74
N THR A 54 6.65 -10.18 -2.66
CA THR A 54 7.09 -11.21 -1.71
C THR A 54 8.53 -11.66 -1.99
N THR A 55 8.93 -11.73 -3.26
CA THR A 55 10.33 -12.03 -3.63
C THR A 55 11.28 -10.95 -3.11
N THR A 56 10.95 -9.69 -3.30
CA THR A 56 11.73 -8.54 -2.77
C THR A 56 11.81 -8.61 -1.24
N LEU A 57 10.68 -8.84 -0.56
CA LEU A 57 10.65 -8.98 0.90
C LEU A 57 11.53 -10.14 1.37
N ARG A 58 11.46 -11.29 0.69
CA ARG A 58 12.27 -12.48 1.02
C ARG A 58 13.76 -12.26 0.78
N MET A 59 14.13 -11.47 -0.23
CA MET A 59 15.52 -11.08 -0.44
C MET A 59 16.04 -10.22 0.70
N ILE A 60 15.24 -9.27 1.22
CA ILE A 60 15.61 -8.49 2.41
C ILE A 60 15.74 -9.38 3.64
N ALA A 61 14.83 -10.34 3.81
CA ALA A 61 14.84 -11.29 4.94
C ALA A 61 15.97 -12.33 4.85
N GLY A 62 16.54 -12.55 3.66
CA GLY A 62 17.59 -13.55 3.41
C GLY A 62 17.08 -14.96 3.13
N PHE A 63 15.78 -15.12 2.85
CA PHE A 63 15.22 -16.40 2.39
C PHE A 63 15.42 -16.62 0.88
N GLU A 64 15.73 -15.55 0.15
CA GLU A 64 16.11 -15.56 -1.26
C GLU A 64 17.39 -14.72 -1.40
N SER A 65 18.24 -15.08 -2.35
CA SER A 65 19.39 -14.26 -2.73
C SER A 65 19.09 -13.54 -4.04
N PRO A 66 19.40 -12.26 -4.19
CA PRO A 66 19.37 -11.61 -5.48
C PRO A 66 20.39 -12.27 -6.42
N ASP A 67 20.09 -12.28 -7.71
CA ASP A 67 21.02 -12.75 -8.75
C ASP A 67 21.95 -11.62 -9.20
N GLU A 68 21.50 -10.35 -9.06
CA GLU A 68 22.28 -9.14 -9.34
C GLU A 68 22.00 -8.09 -8.26
N GLY A 69 22.96 -7.19 -8.06
CA GLY A 69 22.85 -6.06 -7.15
C GLY A 69 23.08 -6.41 -5.68
N GLU A 70 22.92 -5.41 -4.82
CA GLU A 70 23.26 -5.51 -3.40
C GLU A 70 22.14 -4.97 -2.50
N ILE A 71 22.01 -5.58 -1.33
CA ILE A 71 21.06 -5.18 -0.27
C ILE A 71 21.86 -4.73 0.94
N TYR A 72 21.53 -3.55 1.46
CA TYR A 72 22.17 -2.97 2.63
C TYR A 72 21.18 -2.79 3.78
N LEU A 73 21.64 -3.04 4.98
CA LEU A 73 20.93 -2.79 6.23
C LEU A 73 21.76 -1.87 7.12
N GLY A 74 21.32 -0.62 7.34
CA GLY A 74 22.11 0.38 8.06
C GLY A 74 23.49 0.62 7.43
N GLY A 75 23.56 0.66 6.08
CA GLY A 75 24.79 0.84 5.32
C GLY A 75 25.70 -0.40 5.21
N GLN A 76 25.35 -1.51 5.83
CA GLN A 76 26.13 -2.77 5.79
C GLN A 76 25.53 -3.71 4.73
N PRO A 77 26.31 -4.28 3.82
CA PRO A 77 25.83 -5.26 2.86
C PRO A 77 25.41 -6.56 3.58
N ILE A 78 24.25 -7.12 3.17
CA ILE A 78 23.68 -8.29 3.84
C ILE A 78 23.43 -9.48 2.91
N ASN A 79 23.86 -9.45 1.65
CA ASN A 79 23.62 -10.53 0.68
C ASN A 79 24.11 -11.89 1.20
N GLU A 80 25.33 -11.94 1.74
CA GLU A 80 25.97 -13.16 2.25
C GLU A 80 25.47 -13.60 3.64
N LEU A 81 24.64 -12.78 4.30
CA LEU A 81 24.14 -13.10 5.62
C LEU A 81 22.90 -14.01 5.54
N THR A 82 22.97 -15.13 6.25
CA THR A 82 21.80 -16.01 6.45
C THR A 82 20.70 -15.30 7.25
N PRO A 83 19.41 -15.68 7.14
CA PRO A 83 18.29 -14.99 7.79
C PRO A 83 18.46 -14.75 9.29
N ASN A 84 19.01 -15.74 10.00
CA ASN A 84 19.24 -15.67 11.45
C ASN A 84 20.36 -14.70 11.88
N LYS A 85 21.19 -14.25 10.95
CA LYS A 85 22.26 -13.28 11.17
C LYS A 85 21.86 -11.86 10.76
N ARG A 86 20.75 -11.70 10.07
CA ARG A 86 20.21 -10.38 9.71
C ARG A 86 19.47 -9.78 10.90
N ASP A 87 19.62 -8.48 11.09
CA ASP A 87 18.92 -7.76 12.17
C ASP A 87 17.48 -7.41 11.72
N THR A 88 16.77 -8.42 11.20
CA THR A 88 15.40 -8.36 10.73
C THR A 88 14.54 -9.40 11.42
N ALA A 89 13.23 -9.17 11.49
CA ALA A 89 12.27 -10.20 11.86
C ALA A 89 11.07 -10.14 10.89
N MET A 90 10.44 -11.30 10.65
CA MET A 90 9.38 -11.43 9.66
C MET A 90 8.10 -11.97 10.29
N VAL A 91 6.98 -11.34 9.96
CA VAL A 91 5.63 -11.81 10.23
C VAL A 91 5.07 -12.37 8.93
N PHE A 92 4.78 -13.68 8.93
CA PHE A 92 4.30 -14.40 7.75
C PHE A 92 2.78 -14.35 7.64
N GLN A 93 2.27 -14.51 6.43
CA GLN A 93 0.85 -14.59 6.11
C GLN A 93 0.10 -15.66 6.93
N SER A 94 0.71 -16.81 7.16
CA SER A 94 0.14 -17.92 7.96
C SER A 94 0.38 -17.78 9.46
N TYR A 95 0.94 -16.63 9.92
CA TYR A 95 1.44 -16.39 11.27
C TYR A 95 2.59 -17.31 11.69
N ALA A 96 2.69 -18.51 11.12
CA ALA A 96 3.71 -19.53 11.36
C ALA A 96 3.95 -19.80 12.87
N LEU A 97 2.87 -19.80 13.68
CA LEU A 97 2.96 -20.10 15.11
C LEU A 97 3.32 -21.57 15.32
N PHE A 98 4.08 -21.83 16.37
CA PHE A 98 4.37 -23.19 16.79
C PHE A 98 3.14 -23.81 17.47
N PRO A 99 2.48 -24.79 16.88
CA PRO A 99 1.16 -25.26 17.34
C PRO A 99 1.23 -25.97 18.69
N HIS A 100 2.41 -26.50 19.08
CA HIS A 100 2.62 -27.21 20.33
C HIS A 100 3.11 -26.33 21.47
N TYR A 101 3.23 -25.02 21.22
CA TYR A 101 3.64 -24.02 22.19
C TYR A 101 2.46 -23.14 22.61
N ASN A 102 2.46 -22.73 23.88
CA ASN A 102 1.58 -21.67 24.37
C ASN A 102 2.06 -20.31 23.87
N VAL A 103 1.35 -19.23 24.23
CA VAL A 103 1.70 -17.85 23.86
C VAL A 103 3.10 -17.49 24.37
N TYR A 104 3.40 -17.78 25.64
CA TYR A 104 4.70 -17.47 26.24
C TYR A 104 5.84 -18.16 25.50
N ASP A 105 5.75 -19.45 25.25
CA ASP A 105 6.79 -20.22 24.58
C ASP A 105 6.98 -19.82 23.11
N ASN A 106 5.91 -19.46 22.40
CA ASN A 106 6.00 -18.90 21.05
C ASN A 106 6.83 -17.61 21.04
N VAL A 107 6.54 -16.69 21.97
CA VAL A 107 7.25 -15.40 22.06
C VAL A 107 8.68 -15.61 22.58
N ALA A 108 8.88 -16.47 23.56
CA ALA A 108 10.19 -16.74 24.14
C ALA A 108 11.19 -17.42 23.18
N TYR A 109 10.71 -18.05 22.11
CA TYR A 109 11.51 -18.91 21.25
C TYR A 109 12.77 -18.21 20.71
N GLY A 110 12.63 -17.02 20.15
CA GLY A 110 13.74 -16.24 19.60
C GLY A 110 14.78 -15.84 20.66
N LEU A 111 14.33 -15.53 21.87
CA LEU A 111 15.22 -15.20 23.01
C LEU A 111 15.99 -16.43 23.49
N LYS A 112 15.35 -17.62 23.51
CA LYS A 112 16.00 -18.90 23.84
C LYS A 112 17.14 -19.20 22.85
N LEU A 113 16.91 -19.01 21.54
CA LEU A 113 17.94 -19.21 20.50
C LEU A 113 19.11 -18.22 20.64
N ARG A 114 18.84 -16.98 21.04
CA ARG A 114 19.86 -15.95 21.30
C ARG A 114 20.54 -16.10 22.66
N LYS A 115 20.16 -17.11 23.46
CA LYS A 115 20.68 -17.38 24.79
C LYS A 115 20.56 -16.19 25.76
N VAL A 116 19.47 -15.42 25.65
CA VAL A 116 19.20 -14.29 26.54
C VAL A 116 18.94 -14.82 27.96
N PRO A 117 19.50 -14.18 29.01
CA PRO A 117 19.30 -14.59 30.41
C PRO A 117 17.80 -14.62 30.77
N LYS A 118 17.39 -15.62 31.59
CA LYS A 118 15.97 -15.86 31.91
C LYS A 118 15.26 -14.62 32.47
N ALA A 119 15.89 -13.90 33.40
CA ALA A 119 15.28 -12.71 34.02
C ALA A 119 15.04 -11.60 32.97
N GLU A 120 16.00 -11.36 32.10
CA GLU A 120 15.88 -10.38 31.01
C GLU A 120 14.83 -10.84 29.97
N ALA A 121 14.85 -12.13 29.60
CA ALA A 121 13.85 -12.68 28.68
C ALA A 121 12.44 -12.51 29.21
N GLN A 122 12.20 -12.76 30.50
CA GLN A 122 10.90 -12.58 31.11
C GLN A 122 10.44 -11.13 31.05
N GLN A 123 11.28 -10.17 31.41
CA GLN A 123 10.95 -8.75 31.35
C GLN A 123 10.59 -8.30 29.92
N ARG A 124 11.36 -8.76 28.90
CA ARG A 124 11.10 -8.46 27.51
C ARG A 124 9.76 -9.05 27.05
N ILE A 125 9.46 -10.30 27.43
CA ILE A 125 8.21 -10.98 27.07
C ILE A 125 7.01 -10.26 27.70
N GLU A 126 7.03 -9.98 28.98
CA GLU A 126 5.96 -9.26 29.71
C GLU A 126 5.68 -7.90 29.04
N ARG A 127 6.73 -7.16 28.75
CA ARG A 127 6.62 -5.86 28.08
C ARG A 127 5.98 -5.97 26.69
N ILE A 128 6.42 -6.95 25.88
CA ILE A 128 5.90 -7.13 24.52
C ILE A 128 4.47 -7.64 24.56
N LEU A 129 4.12 -8.58 25.44
CA LEU A 129 2.75 -9.06 25.60
C LEU A 129 1.80 -7.93 26.04
N SER A 130 2.26 -7.04 26.92
CA SER A 130 1.51 -5.84 27.28
C SER A 130 1.32 -4.90 26.07
N LEU A 131 2.36 -4.68 25.26
CA LEU A 131 2.31 -3.81 24.08
C LEU A 131 1.30 -4.29 23.02
N VAL A 132 1.18 -5.62 22.83
CA VAL A 132 0.25 -6.25 21.90
C VAL A 132 -1.08 -6.67 22.54
N GLU A 133 -1.37 -6.23 23.77
CA GLU A 133 -2.60 -6.50 24.52
C GLU A 133 -2.90 -8.00 24.70
N LEU A 134 -1.91 -8.79 25.04
CA LEU A 134 -2.02 -10.23 25.33
C LEU A 134 -1.64 -10.60 26.77
N SER A 135 -1.52 -9.62 27.67
CA SER A 135 -1.27 -9.87 29.09
C SER A 135 -2.35 -10.79 29.70
N GLY A 136 -1.95 -11.78 30.48
CA GLY A 136 -2.83 -12.79 31.08
C GLY A 136 -3.21 -13.94 30.14
N MET A 137 -2.64 -13.99 28.93
CA MET A 137 -2.88 -15.08 27.96
C MET A 137 -1.66 -16.01 27.79
N GLU A 138 -0.61 -15.85 28.59
CA GLU A 138 0.70 -16.48 28.46
C GLU A 138 0.63 -18.00 28.36
N SER A 139 -0.27 -18.63 29.14
CA SER A 139 -0.45 -20.08 29.21
C SER A 139 -1.37 -20.66 28.14
N ARG A 140 -2.09 -19.81 27.38
CA ARG A 140 -3.03 -20.29 26.35
C ARG A 140 -2.29 -20.92 25.18
N MET A 141 -2.85 -22.02 24.68
CA MET A 141 -2.37 -22.67 23.45
C MET A 141 -2.84 -21.87 22.22
N THR A 142 -2.05 -21.95 21.13
CA THR A 142 -2.35 -21.20 19.89
C THR A 142 -3.71 -21.51 19.29
N ASN A 143 -4.20 -22.77 19.42
CA ASN A 143 -5.51 -23.22 18.93
C ASN A 143 -6.70 -22.68 19.77
N GLN A 144 -6.43 -22.09 20.93
CA GLN A 144 -7.43 -21.45 21.79
C GLN A 144 -7.60 -19.95 21.49
N LEU A 145 -6.86 -19.43 20.51
CA LEU A 145 -6.80 -18.02 20.17
C LEU A 145 -7.63 -17.72 18.92
N SER A 146 -8.27 -16.54 18.91
CA SER A 146 -8.85 -16.00 17.67
C SER A 146 -7.76 -15.64 16.66
N GLY A 147 -8.10 -15.49 15.37
CA GLY A 147 -7.15 -15.10 14.32
C GLY A 147 -6.38 -13.82 14.64
N GLY A 148 -7.07 -12.79 15.16
CA GLY A 148 -6.40 -11.55 15.60
C GLY A 148 -5.45 -11.75 16.79
N GLN A 149 -5.79 -12.62 17.74
CA GLN A 149 -4.89 -12.96 18.84
C GLN A 149 -3.68 -13.75 18.34
N GLN A 150 -3.87 -14.69 17.41
CA GLN A 150 -2.75 -15.41 16.77
C GLN A 150 -1.79 -14.46 16.05
N GLN A 151 -2.33 -13.48 15.34
CA GLN A 151 -1.53 -12.44 14.68
C GLN A 151 -0.75 -11.60 15.69
N ARG A 152 -1.37 -11.18 16.81
CA ARG A 152 -0.69 -10.46 17.89
C ARG A 152 0.44 -11.29 18.51
N VAL A 153 0.26 -12.61 18.64
CA VAL A 153 1.35 -13.51 19.09
C VAL A 153 2.49 -13.55 18.06
N ALA A 154 2.19 -13.64 16.76
CA ALA A 154 3.21 -13.61 15.70
C ALA A 154 3.99 -12.29 15.70
N LEU A 155 3.29 -11.16 15.88
CA LEU A 155 3.89 -9.84 16.01
C LEU A 155 4.76 -9.74 17.27
N ALA A 156 4.27 -10.21 18.42
CA ALA A 156 5.03 -10.25 19.67
C ALA A 156 6.31 -11.09 19.55
N ARG A 157 6.22 -12.26 18.88
CA ARG A 157 7.38 -13.12 18.61
C ARG A 157 8.43 -12.44 17.73
N ALA A 158 8.00 -11.65 16.74
CA ALA A 158 8.89 -10.89 15.89
C ALA A 158 9.54 -9.71 16.62
N LEU A 159 8.79 -9.03 17.49
CA LEU A 159 9.26 -7.83 18.20
C LEU A 159 10.14 -8.11 19.42
N VAL A 160 9.94 -9.25 20.11
CA VAL A 160 10.65 -9.57 21.37
C VAL A 160 12.16 -9.66 21.20
N VAL A 161 12.63 -9.97 20.01
CA VAL A 161 14.06 -10.03 19.66
C VAL A 161 14.66 -8.67 19.32
N GLU A 162 13.85 -7.60 19.37
CA GLU A 162 14.25 -6.21 19.10
C GLU A 162 14.99 -6.05 17.76
N PRO A 163 14.35 -6.42 16.62
CA PRO A 163 14.97 -6.27 15.31
C PRO A 163 15.08 -4.79 14.92
N SER A 164 16.03 -4.45 14.02
CA SER A 164 16.10 -3.11 13.44
C SER A 164 15.04 -2.89 12.35
N VAL A 165 14.67 -3.96 11.64
CA VAL A 165 13.65 -3.90 10.57
C VAL A 165 12.64 -5.01 10.76
N LEU A 166 11.36 -4.64 10.68
CA LEU A 166 10.22 -5.55 10.74
C LEU A 166 9.64 -5.75 9.33
N LEU A 167 9.53 -7.00 8.92
CA LEU A 167 9.05 -7.39 7.59
C LEU A 167 7.69 -8.07 7.73
N PHE A 168 6.73 -7.70 6.87
CA PHE A 168 5.38 -8.25 6.87
C PHE A 168 5.02 -8.82 5.49
N ASP A 169 4.73 -10.10 5.43
CA ASP A 169 4.27 -10.78 4.21
C ASP A 169 2.77 -11.04 4.30
N GLU A 170 1.96 -10.12 3.76
CA GLU A 170 0.49 -10.15 3.75
C GLU A 170 -0.15 -10.53 5.12
N PRO A 171 0.21 -9.88 6.23
CA PRO A 171 -0.13 -10.37 7.57
C PRO A 171 -1.63 -10.32 7.90
N LEU A 172 -2.44 -9.55 7.15
CA LEU A 172 -3.86 -9.34 7.41
C LEU A 172 -4.80 -10.11 6.49
N SER A 173 -4.26 -10.84 5.51
CA SER A 173 -5.05 -11.51 4.46
C SER A 173 -6.05 -12.56 4.99
N ASN A 174 -5.73 -13.21 6.12
CA ASN A 174 -6.54 -14.27 6.74
C ASN A 174 -7.57 -13.75 7.75
N LEU A 175 -7.74 -12.44 7.88
CA LEU A 175 -8.68 -11.82 8.82
C LEU A 175 -9.95 -11.32 8.12
N ASP A 176 -11.07 -11.32 8.86
CA ASP A 176 -12.28 -10.65 8.41
C ASP A 176 -12.10 -9.13 8.29
N ALA A 177 -12.98 -8.47 7.54
CA ALA A 177 -12.84 -7.05 7.21
C ALA A 177 -12.80 -6.13 8.45
N LYS A 178 -13.62 -6.40 9.48
CA LYS A 178 -13.66 -5.59 10.70
C LYS A 178 -12.37 -5.73 11.52
N LEU A 179 -11.91 -6.96 11.69
CA LEU A 179 -10.69 -7.26 12.43
C LEU A 179 -9.46 -6.74 11.68
N ARG A 180 -9.46 -6.79 10.34
CA ARG A 180 -8.40 -6.24 9.50
C ARG A 180 -8.20 -4.74 9.75
N VAL A 181 -9.29 -3.95 9.81
CA VAL A 181 -9.23 -2.51 10.10
C VAL A 181 -8.60 -2.23 11.47
N SER A 182 -9.02 -2.96 12.52
CA SER A 182 -8.48 -2.74 13.87
C SER A 182 -7.01 -3.17 13.97
N MET A 183 -6.63 -4.30 13.37
CA MET A 183 -5.26 -4.80 13.39
C MET A 183 -4.29 -3.92 12.60
N ARG A 184 -4.75 -3.32 11.49
CA ARG A 184 -4.00 -2.35 10.71
C ARG A 184 -3.60 -1.13 11.55
N THR A 185 -4.57 -0.55 12.25
CA THR A 185 -4.34 0.57 13.17
C THR A 185 -3.37 0.19 14.29
N GLU A 186 -3.52 -1.02 14.82
CA GLU A 186 -2.67 -1.53 15.89
C GLU A 186 -1.21 -1.73 15.44
N ILE A 187 -0.99 -2.33 14.26
CA ILE A 187 0.35 -2.49 13.68
C ILE A 187 1.02 -1.12 13.52
N ARG A 188 0.30 -0.13 12.99
CA ARG A 188 0.84 1.23 12.82
C ARG A 188 1.18 1.88 14.16
N ARG A 189 0.28 1.79 15.15
CA ARG A 189 0.50 2.29 16.51
C ARG A 189 1.76 1.69 17.14
N ILE A 190 1.93 0.38 17.04
CA ILE A 190 3.09 -0.32 17.60
C ILE A 190 4.38 0.10 16.88
N GLN A 191 4.36 0.18 15.56
CA GLN A 191 5.51 0.61 14.77
C GLN A 191 5.95 2.04 15.15
N GLN A 192 5.00 2.97 15.28
CA GLN A 192 5.28 4.35 15.70
C GLN A 192 5.83 4.42 17.13
N ALA A 193 5.22 3.69 18.08
CA ALA A 193 5.67 3.65 19.48
C ALA A 193 7.09 3.11 19.64
N LEU A 194 7.50 2.19 18.77
CA LEU A 194 8.85 1.62 18.76
C LEU A 194 9.82 2.39 17.86
N GLY A 195 9.32 3.17 16.91
CA GLY A 195 10.09 3.85 15.88
C GLY A 195 10.90 2.89 15.00
N ILE A 196 10.44 1.66 14.82
CA ILE A 196 11.11 0.63 14.04
C ILE A 196 10.84 0.82 12.54
N THR A 197 11.80 0.50 11.70
CA THR A 197 11.60 0.46 10.24
C THR A 197 10.72 -0.73 9.88
N ALA A 198 9.71 -0.52 9.04
CA ALA A 198 8.79 -1.56 8.60
C ALA A 198 8.72 -1.65 7.08
N VAL A 199 8.79 -2.87 6.55
CA VAL A 199 8.51 -3.18 5.15
C VAL A 199 7.32 -4.12 5.10
N TYR A 200 6.26 -3.68 4.44
CA TYR A 200 4.97 -4.35 4.42
C TYR A 200 4.58 -4.74 3.00
N VAL A 201 4.20 -5.98 2.81
CA VAL A 201 3.66 -6.48 1.53
C VAL A 201 2.17 -6.68 1.66
N THR A 202 1.42 -6.14 0.73
CA THR A 202 -0.01 -6.37 0.58
C THR A 202 -0.45 -6.26 -0.88
N HIS A 203 -1.64 -6.76 -1.17
CA HIS A 203 -2.39 -6.47 -2.39
C HIS A 203 -3.62 -5.59 -2.11
N ASP A 204 -3.89 -5.27 -0.84
CA ASP A 204 -5.01 -4.42 -0.41
C ASP A 204 -4.57 -2.95 -0.40
N GLN A 205 -5.17 -2.16 -1.30
CA GLN A 205 -4.89 -0.73 -1.45
C GLN A 205 -5.25 0.05 -0.19
N SER A 206 -6.36 -0.30 0.49
CA SER A 206 -6.79 0.40 1.69
C SER A 206 -5.86 0.15 2.88
N GLU A 207 -5.17 -0.99 2.93
CA GLU A 207 -4.08 -1.21 3.87
C GLU A 207 -2.92 -0.26 3.56
N ALA A 208 -2.40 -0.30 2.33
CA ALA A 208 -1.28 0.53 1.92
C ALA A 208 -1.53 2.02 2.17
N MET A 209 -2.69 2.52 1.74
CA MET A 209 -3.06 3.94 1.86
C MET A 209 -3.16 4.42 3.31
N SER A 210 -3.55 3.55 4.25
CA SER A 210 -3.87 3.98 5.62
C SER A 210 -2.71 3.87 6.61
N ILE A 211 -1.67 3.06 6.32
CA ILE A 211 -0.60 2.80 7.30
C ILE A 211 0.78 3.24 6.85
N SER A 212 0.97 3.54 5.56
CA SER A 212 2.29 3.77 4.99
C SER A 212 2.72 5.23 5.08
N ASP A 213 4.00 5.45 5.30
CA ASP A 213 4.66 6.74 5.05
C ASP A 213 5.01 6.85 3.55
N LYS A 214 5.34 5.72 2.91
CA LYS A 214 5.64 5.62 1.48
C LYS A 214 5.09 4.32 0.89
N ILE A 215 4.50 4.40 -0.28
CA ILE A 215 4.03 3.26 -1.07
C ILE A 215 4.93 3.09 -2.28
N ILE A 216 5.26 1.84 -2.58
CA ILE A 216 6.00 1.44 -3.77
C ILE A 216 5.11 0.52 -4.58
N ILE A 217 4.68 1.01 -5.73
CA ILE A 217 3.86 0.23 -6.65
C ILE A 217 4.77 -0.58 -7.56
N MET A 218 4.62 -1.89 -7.50
CA MET A 218 5.35 -2.84 -8.35
C MET A 218 4.45 -3.39 -9.46
N HIS A 219 4.98 -3.45 -10.66
CA HIS A 219 4.30 -4.03 -11.82
C HIS A 219 5.32 -4.72 -12.74
N GLY A 220 5.08 -5.99 -13.09
CA GLY A 220 5.96 -6.73 -14.00
C GLY A 220 7.42 -6.85 -13.54
N GLY A 221 7.65 -6.90 -12.23
CA GLY A 221 8.99 -7.03 -11.64
C GLY A 221 9.76 -5.71 -11.48
N VAL A 222 9.17 -4.57 -11.84
CA VAL A 222 9.80 -3.24 -11.72
C VAL A 222 8.97 -2.33 -10.81
N ILE A 223 9.57 -1.22 -10.36
CA ILE A 223 8.86 -0.16 -9.64
C ILE A 223 8.16 0.72 -10.68
N ALA A 224 6.82 0.76 -10.64
CA ALA A 224 6.00 1.61 -11.49
C ALA A 224 5.93 3.06 -10.98
N GLN A 225 5.80 3.24 -9.68
CA GLN A 225 5.83 4.53 -8.99
C GLN A 225 6.14 4.33 -7.51
N MET A 226 6.76 5.33 -6.88
CA MET A 226 6.89 5.42 -5.44
C MET A 226 6.57 6.85 -4.98
N GLY A 227 5.94 6.97 -3.80
CA GLY A 227 5.55 8.25 -3.21
C GLY A 227 4.76 8.07 -1.93
N THR A 228 4.30 9.17 -1.34
CA THR A 228 3.34 9.16 -0.24
C THR A 228 1.99 8.62 -0.74
N PRO A 229 1.10 8.18 0.16
CA PRO A 229 -0.25 7.77 -0.25
C PRO A 229 -0.99 8.83 -1.07
N GLU A 230 -0.89 10.09 -0.69
CA GLU A 230 -1.49 11.23 -1.37
C GLU A 230 -0.92 11.43 -2.78
N GLU A 231 0.42 11.38 -2.93
CA GLU A 231 1.08 11.51 -4.24
C GLU A 231 0.66 10.39 -5.20
N ILE A 232 0.59 9.15 -4.70
CA ILE A 232 0.18 7.99 -5.51
C ILE A 232 -1.28 8.12 -5.96
N TYR A 233 -2.17 8.64 -5.11
CA TYR A 233 -3.60 8.76 -5.40
C TYR A 233 -3.93 9.94 -6.32
N TYR A 234 -3.40 11.13 -6.00
CA TYR A 234 -3.73 12.37 -6.71
C TYR A 234 -2.82 12.67 -7.89
N HIS A 235 -1.57 12.14 -7.88
CA HIS A 235 -0.56 12.40 -8.91
C HIS A 235 0.02 11.10 -9.48
N PRO A 236 -0.83 10.19 -10.02
CA PRO A 236 -0.35 8.96 -10.65
C PRO A 236 0.50 9.29 -11.87
N GLN A 237 1.63 8.60 -12.02
CA GLN A 237 2.57 8.82 -13.14
C GLN A 237 2.20 8.03 -14.42
N SER A 238 1.19 7.17 -14.35
CA SER A 238 0.72 6.38 -15.49
C SER A 238 -0.74 5.97 -15.32
N GLU A 239 -1.38 5.60 -16.43
CA GLU A 239 -2.73 5.02 -16.42
C GLU A 239 -2.81 3.77 -15.53
N PHE A 240 -1.78 2.93 -15.61
CA PHE A 240 -1.72 1.73 -14.76
C PHE A 240 -1.80 2.09 -13.28
N VAL A 241 -1.04 3.08 -12.81
CA VAL A 241 -1.07 3.49 -11.40
C VAL A 241 -2.42 4.13 -11.06
N ALA A 242 -2.96 4.98 -11.94
CA ALA A 242 -4.25 5.62 -11.73
C ALA A 242 -5.39 4.60 -11.59
N ASP A 243 -5.44 3.58 -12.44
CA ASP A 243 -6.46 2.54 -12.45
C ASP A 243 -6.23 1.49 -11.36
N PHE A 244 -4.96 1.19 -11.05
CA PHE A 244 -4.63 0.24 -10.00
C PHE A 244 -4.94 0.78 -8.61
N ILE A 245 -4.82 2.09 -8.37
CA ILE A 245 -5.10 2.74 -7.08
C ILE A 245 -6.48 3.39 -7.08
N GLY A 246 -7.49 2.61 -6.70
CA GLY A 246 -8.89 3.04 -6.69
C GLY A 246 -9.50 3.15 -8.09
N GLU A 247 -10.76 3.52 -8.15
CA GLU A 247 -11.41 3.79 -9.45
C GLU A 247 -10.90 5.10 -10.02
N ALA A 248 -10.68 5.12 -11.35
CA ALA A 248 -10.32 6.32 -12.09
C ALA A 248 -11.12 6.39 -13.39
N ASN A 249 -11.52 7.60 -13.78
CA ASN A 249 -12.07 7.88 -15.10
C ASN A 249 -10.98 8.51 -15.96
N PHE A 250 -10.99 8.22 -17.25
CA PHE A 250 -10.07 8.76 -18.22
C PHE A 250 -10.84 9.47 -19.33
N LEU A 251 -10.59 10.77 -19.46
CA LEU A 251 -11.17 11.61 -20.51
C LEU A 251 -10.03 12.13 -21.40
N MET A 252 -10.19 12.03 -22.70
CA MET A 252 -9.22 12.65 -23.64
C MET A 252 -9.58 14.12 -23.80
N GLY A 253 -8.57 14.98 -23.74
CA GLY A 253 -8.72 16.41 -23.94
C GLY A 253 -7.51 17.03 -24.63
N ASP A 254 -7.75 18.08 -25.41
CA ASP A 254 -6.70 18.85 -26.07
C ASP A 254 -6.57 20.21 -25.39
N ILE A 255 -5.35 20.64 -25.08
CA ILE A 255 -5.10 21.93 -24.46
C ILE A 255 -5.22 23.02 -25.52
N VAL A 256 -6.25 23.87 -25.37
CA VAL A 256 -6.54 24.95 -26.33
C VAL A 256 -6.02 26.32 -25.88
N SER A 257 -5.85 26.53 -24.59
CA SER A 257 -5.17 27.74 -24.06
C SER A 257 -4.57 27.46 -22.69
N VAL A 258 -3.55 28.23 -22.33
CA VAL A 258 -2.90 28.20 -21.01
C VAL A 258 -2.92 29.62 -20.44
N GLN A 259 -3.32 29.76 -19.16
CA GLN A 259 -3.41 31.02 -18.45
C GLN A 259 -2.87 30.84 -17.02
N GLY A 260 -1.61 31.22 -16.81
CA GLY A 260 -0.93 30.98 -15.55
C GLY A 260 -0.82 29.49 -15.24
N ASP A 261 -1.28 29.09 -14.06
CA ASP A 261 -1.28 27.70 -13.59
C ASP A 261 -2.50 26.90 -14.08
N ASN A 262 -3.37 27.49 -14.90
CA ASN A 262 -4.56 26.86 -15.43
C ASN A 262 -4.48 26.68 -16.94
N CYS A 263 -5.20 25.69 -17.46
CA CYS A 263 -5.42 25.53 -18.90
C CYS A 263 -6.89 25.27 -19.21
N VAL A 264 -7.26 25.56 -20.46
CA VAL A 264 -8.57 25.18 -21.00
C VAL A 264 -8.38 23.92 -21.84
N LEU A 265 -9.10 22.88 -21.45
CA LEU A 265 -9.16 21.61 -22.18
C LEU A 265 -10.41 21.58 -23.08
N ALA A 266 -10.23 21.20 -24.31
CA ALA A 266 -11.31 20.78 -25.22
C ALA A 266 -11.57 19.28 -25.02
N ILE A 267 -12.73 18.92 -24.46
CA ILE A 267 -13.20 17.54 -24.33
C ILE A 267 -14.39 17.39 -25.30
N GLY A 268 -14.12 16.76 -26.44
CA GLY A 268 -15.05 16.79 -27.57
C GLY A 268 -15.31 18.23 -28.03
N ASN A 269 -16.57 18.67 -28.06
CA ASN A 269 -16.96 20.03 -28.45
C ASN A 269 -17.05 21.03 -27.26
N HIS A 270 -16.69 20.59 -26.06
CA HIS A 270 -16.85 21.36 -24.81
C HIS A 270 -15.47 21.82 -24.28
N ARG A 271 -15.48 22.95 -23.57
CA ARG A 271 -14.28 23.53 -22.98
C ARG A 271 -14.42 23.55 -21.47
N VAL A 272 -13.40 23.04 -20.77
CA VAL A 272 -13.35 22.99 -19.31
C VAL A 272 -12.02 23.58 -18.84
N THR A 273 -12.08 24.44 -17.84
CA THR A 273 -10.88 24.99 -17.20
C THR A 273 -10.43 24.04 -16.10
N VAL A 274 -9.14 23.68 -16.09
CA VAL A 274 -8.51 22.82 -15.08
C VAL A 274 -7.13 23.34 -14.74
N ASP A 275 -6.60 22.92 -13.59
CA ASP A 275 -5.22 23.21 -13.19
C ASP A 275 -4.22 22.52 -14.11
N ASN A 276 -3.10 23.19 -14.40
CA ASN A 276 -2.03 22.68 -15.24
C ASN A 276 -0.66 22.72 -14.53
N PRO A 277 -0.51 22.03 -13.39
CA PRO A 277 0.72 22.10 -12.59
C PRO A 277 1.94 21.53 -13.33
N SER A 278 1.71 20.67 -14.33
CA SER A 278 2.76 20.08 -15.17
C SER A 278 3.21 20.99 -16.31
N GLY A 279 2.57 22.15 -16.49
CA GLY A 279 2.96 23.13 -17.53
C GLY A 279 2.80 22.60 -18.96
N PHE A 280 1.78 21.78 -19.22
CA PHE A 280 1.56 21.25 -20.57
C PHE A 280 1.26 22.36 -21.57
N PRO A 281 1.90 22.35 -22.75
CA PRO A 281 1.74 23.42 -23.74
C PRO A 281 0.42 23.32 -24.50
N VAL A 282 -0.01 24.43 -25.09
CA VAL A 282 -1.14 24.49 -26.02
C VAL A 282 -0.91 23.54 -27.20
N GLY A 283 -1.95 22.85 -27.62
CA GLY A 283 -1.93 21.86 -28.70
C GLY A 283 -1.51 20.44 -28.26
N LYS A 284 -1.16 20.24 -26.99
CA LYS A 284 -0.91 18.89 -26.45
C LYS A 284 -2.22 18.18 -26.17
N SER A 285 -2.38 16.96 -26.71
CA SER A 285 -3.42 16.02 -26.23
C SER A 285 -2.96 15.38 -24.93
N CYS A 286 -3.84 15.33 -23.95
CA CYS A 286 -3.60 14.73 -22.65
C CYS A 286 -4.76 13.84 -22.23
N LYS A 287 -4.47 12.94 -21.32
CA LYS A 287 -5.46 12.10 -20.67
C LYS A 287 -5.76 12.67 -19.29
N VAL A 288 -6.98 13.11 -19.09
CA VAL A 288 -7.50 13.62 -17.82
C VAL A 288 -7.85 12.44 -16.93
N VAL A 289 -7.25 12.36 -15.78
CA VAL A 289 -7.58 11.41 -14.71
C VAL A 289 -8.55 12.09 -13.75
N LEU A 290 -9.74 11.54 -13.62
CA LEU A 290 -10.78 12.04 -12.72
C LEU A 290 -11.17 10.94 -11.74
N ARG A 291 -10.98 11.20 -10.45
CA ARG A 291 -11.49 10.31 -9.39
C ARG A 291 -13.01 10.45 -9.29
N PRO A 292 -13.75 9.36 -8.95
CA PRO A 292 -15.20 9.40 -8.88
C PRO A 292 -15.78 10.51 -7.99
N GLU A 293 -15.12 10.80 -6.87
CA GLU A 293 -15.53 11.84 -5.92
C GLU A 293 -15.17 13.27 -6.38
N ALA A 294 -14.31 13.40 -7.38
CA ALA A 294 -13.89 14.69 -7.90
C ALA A 294 -14.86 15.29 -8.92
N GLY A 295 -15.75 14.46 -9.48
CA GLY A 295 -16.80 14.93 -10.38
C GLY A 295 -18.07 15.32 -9.64
N VAL A 296 -18.72 16.40 -10.10
CA VAL A 296 -19.98 16.92 -9.55
C VAL A 296 -20.99 17.04 -10.66
N LEU A 297 -22.23 16.54 -10.40
CA LEU A 297 -23.37 16.71 -11.31
C LEU A 297 -24.19 17.94 -10.91
N ALA A 298 -24.55 18.74 -11.89
CA ALA A 298 -25.39 19.93 -11.75
C ALA A 298 -26.43 20.03 -12.87
N GLU A 299 -27.40 20.96 -12.73
CA GLU A 299 -28.40 21.23 -13.75
C GLU A 299 -27.86 22.07 -14.91
N THR A 300 -26.75 22.78 -14.67
CA THR A 300 -26.07 23.62 -15.65
C THR A 300 -24.56 23.46 -15.47
N GLY A 301 -23.79 23.63 -16.52
CA GLY A 301 -22.34 23.55 -16.50
C GLY A 301 -21.73 23.39 -17.90
N ASP A 302 -20.45 23.09 -17.95
CA ASP A 302 -19.67 23.13 -19.18
C ASP A 302 -19.72 21.79 -19.97
N LEU A 303 -19.86 20.66 -19.28
CA LEU A 303 -19.73 19.34 -19.86
C LEU A 303 -21.03 18.54 -19.73
N PRO A 304 -21.92 18.60 -20.76
CA PRO A 304 -23.20 17.90 -20.71
C PRO A 304 -22.99 16.38 -20.69
N CYS A 305 -23.83 15.72 -19.90
CA CYS A 305 -23.76 14.26 -19.76
C CYS A 305 -25.16 13.67 -19.58
N LYS A 306 -25.32 12.38 -19.89
CA LYS A 306 -26.56 11.64 -19.69
C LYS A 306 -26.37 10.59 -18.59
N VAL A 307 -27.23 10.58 -17.60
CA VAL A 307 -27.22 9.62 -16.51
C VAL A 307 -27.68 8.24 -17.01
N VAL A 308 -26.84 7.23 -16.89
CA VAL A 308 -27.13 5.84 -17.30
C VAL A 308 -27.27 4.90 -16.10
N LEU A 309 -26.74 5.28 -14.93
CA LEU A 309 -26.94 4.58 -13.66
C LEU A 309 -27.04 5.60 -12.54
N SER A 310 -27.95 5.35 -11.59
CA SER A 310 -28.09 6.13 -10.36
C SER A 310 -28.47 5.15 -9.24
N CYS A 311 -27.56 4.92 -8.28
CA CYS A 311 -27.70 3.91 -7.25
C CYS A 311 -27.26 4.44 -5.89
N PHE A 312 -28.14 4.34 -4.89
CA PHE A 312 -27.80 4.73 -3.52
C PHE A 312 -27.01 3.65 -2.81
N MET A 313 -25.80 3.98 -2.37
CA MET A 313 -24.85 3.09 -1.71
C MET A 313 -24.75 3.32 -0.19
N GLY A 314 -25.69 4.03 0.40
CA GLY A 314 -25.68 4.39 1.83
C GLY A 314 -24.89 5.68 2.08
N ALA A 315 -23.57 5.63 2.06
CA ALA A 315 -22.71 6.80 2.29
C ALA A 315 -22.66 7.78 1.11
N TYR A 316 -22.94 7.32 -0.09
CA TYR A 316 -22.88 8.12 -1.33
C TYR A 316 -23.89 7.65 -2.35
N GLN A 317 -24.20 8.52 -3.32
CA GLN A 317 -24.92 8.20 -4.55
C GLN A 317 -23.90 7.88 -5.64
N ASN A 318 -23.98 6.67 -6.18
CA ASN A 318 -23.16 6.23 -7.30
C ASN A 318 -23.87 6.58 -8.61
N TYR A 319 -23.18 7.32 -9.48
CA TYR A 319 -23.67 7.63 -10.82
C TYR A 319 -22.73 7.08 -11.88
N HIS A 320 -23.30 6.55 -12.96
CA HIS A 320 -22.59 6.42 -14.21
C HIS A 320 -23.21 7.38 -15.21
N VAL A 321 -22.39 8.18 -15.87
CA VAL A 321 -22.84 9.16 -16.85
C VAL A 321 -22.08 8.99 -18.16
N MET A 322 -22.73 9.25 -19.28
CA MET A 322 -22.10 9.30 -20.59
C MET A 322 -21.73 10.74 -20.91
N VAL A 323 -20.46 10.99 -21.12
CA VAL A 323 -19.91 12.25 -21.64
C VAL A 323 -19.45 11.98 -23.07
N GLY A 324 -20.28 12.39 -24.06
CA GLY A 324 -20.12 11.85 -25.42
C GLY A 324 -20.22 10.33 -25.42
N ASP A 325 -19.17 9.65 -25.92
CA ASP A 325 -19.09 8.18 -25.95
C ASP A 325 -18.32 7.60 -24.74
N THR A 326 -17.87 8.44 -23.79
CA THR A 326 -17.09 8.00 -22.64
C THR A 326 -17.96 7.82 -21.41
N LEU A 327 -17.87 6.64 -20.79
CA LEU A 327 -18.52 6.35 -19.50
C LEU A 327 -17.68 6.93 -18.36
N VAL A 328 -18.31 7.77 -17.54
CA VAL A 328 -17.70 8.37 -16.34
C VAL A 328 -18.47 7.91 -15.12
N LYS A 329 -17.75 7.40 -14.13
CA LYS A 329 -18.30 6.96 -12.84
C LYS A 329 -18.06 8.04 -11.79
N LEU A 330 -19.11 8.35 -11.00
CA LEU A 330 -19.06 9.40 -9.99
C LEU A 330 -19.59 8.90 -8.65
N ALA A 331 -19.01 9.40 -7.58
CA ALA A 331 -19.43 9.13 -6.20
C ALA A 331 -19.77 10.44 -5.50
N ASP A 332 -21.06 10.75 -5.37
CA ASP A 332 -21.53 11.94 -4.67
C ASP A 332 -21.78 11.63 -3.20
N TYR A 333 -20.84 12.00 -2.35
CA TYR A 333 -20.90 11.78 -0.91
C TYR A 333 -21.89 12.74 -0.23
N CYS A 334 -22.66 12.22 0.74
CA CYS A 334 -23.69 12.97 1.47
C CYS A 334 -24.71 13.65 0.55
N PRO A 335 -25.46 12.92 -0.29
CA PRO A 335 -26.41 13.50 -1.26
C PRO A 335 -27.64 14.16 -0.62
N VAL A 336 -27.75 14.13 0.71
CA VAL A 336 -28.90 14.67 1.46
C VAL A 336 -29.09 16.17 1.19
N GLY A 337 -30.28 16.56 0.82
CA GLY A 337 -30.62 17.97 0.53
C GLY A 337 -30.20 18.47 -0.86
N ARG A 338 -29.58 17.60 -1.68
CA ARG A 338 -29.24 17.90 -3.08
C ARG A 338 -30.16 17.14 -4.04
N ARG A 339 -30.26 17.64 -5.27
CA ARG A 339 -30.99 16.92 -6.33
C ARG A 339 -30.32 15.60 -6.64
N VAL A 340 -31.08 14.52 -6.58
CA VAL A 340 -30.63 13.20 -7.05
C VAL A 340 -31.10 13.04 -8.50
N PHE A 341 -30.14 12.90 -9.42
CA PHE A 341 -30.45 12.67 -10.84
C PHE A 341 -30.86 11.20 -11.05
N ARG A 342 -31.78 10.98 -11.96
CA ARG A 342 -32.30 9.65 -12.30
C ARG A 342 -31.75 9.16 -13.63
N VAL A 343 -31.83 7.88 -13.86
CA VAL A 343 -31.50 7.29 -15.17
C VAL A 343 -32.32 7.94 -16.27
N GLY A 344 -31.66 8.42 -17.32
CA GLY A 344 -32.25 9.16 -18.44
C GLY A 344 -32.18 10.67 -18.32
N ASP A 345 -31.92 11.22 -17.12
CA ASP A 345 -31.75 12.66 -16.94
C ASP A 345 -30.51 13.16 -17.71
N THR A 346 -30.64 14.38 -18.23
CA THR A 346 -29.50 15.17 -18.69
C THR A 346 -29.00 16.00 -17.52
N ALA A 347 -27.70 15.98 -17.31
CA ALA A 347 -26.97 16.73 -16.29
C ALA A 347 -25.70 17.34 -16.90
N TYR A 348 -25.02 18.13 -16.11
CA TYR A 348 -23.71 18.68 -16.47
C TYR A 348 -22.68 18.22 -15.46
N LEU A 349 -21.57 17.68 -15.97
CA LEU A 349 -20.41 17.30 -15.17
C LEU A 349 -19.48 18.49 -15.04
N SER A 350 -19.09 18.82 -13.83
CA SER A 350 -18.00 19.73 -13.52
C SER A 350 -16.96 19.02 -12.63
N PHE A 351 -15.76 19.57 -12.61
CA PHE A 351 -14.66 19.02 -11.81
C PHE A 351 -14.43 19.90 -10.58
N ARG A 352 -14.13 19.26 -9.45
CA ARG A 352 -13.68 20.00 -8.27
C ARG A 352 -12.29 20.55 -8.52
N GLU A 353 -12.06 21.80 -8.10
CA GLU A 353 -10.78 22.49 -8.19
C GLU A 353 -9.67 21.69 -7.50
N GLY A 354 -8.49 21.59 -8.10
CA GLY A 354 -7.35 20.84 -7.58
C GLY A 354 -7.49 19.31 -7.64
N CYS A 355 -8.60 18.78 -8.20
CA CYS A 355 -8.87 17.32 -8.18
C CYS A 355 -8.69 16.63 -9.54
N VAL A 356 -8.18 17.34 -10.53
CA VAL A 356 -7.92 16.83 -11.88
C VAL A 356 -6.42 16.63 -12.05
N HIS A 357 -6.01 15.47 -12.54
CA HIS A 357 -4.64 15.18 -12.91
C HIS A 357 -4.54 14.87 -14.41
N MET A 358 -3.47 15.30 -15.06
CA MET A 358 -3.23 15.07 -16.49
C MET A 358 -1.99 14.20 -16.71
N LEU A 359 -2.15 13.20 -17.59
CA LEU A 359 -1.10 12.28 -18.06
C LEU A 359 -0.71 12.59 -19.50
#